data_b288e82522f436054b5a218c76f660ac
#
_entry.id   b288e82522f436054b5a218c76f660ac
#
_cell.length_a   1.000
_cell.length_b   1.000
_cell.length_c   1.000
_cell.angle_alpha   90.00
_cell.angle_beta   90.00
_cell.angle_gamma   90.00
#
_symmetry.space_group_name_H-M   'P 1'
#
loop_
_entity.id
_entity.type
_entity.pdbx_description
1 polymer ?
#
loop_
_entity_poly.entity_id
_entity_poly.type
_entity_poly.pdbx_seq_one_letter_code
_entity_poly.pdbx_strand_id
1 'polypeptide(L)'
;MGIKSNGLSYWIACIRECFEESGILLVNEIDGSKQKTTFTHNELKIINQHKEKLLEGNSAFNELLDKLNFSLATNELAYISHWITPKIEKRRYSTRFFVARTTHQEAIHDGSEGVESQWINPQIALSLYHAGNYPMIMPTIKNLELIKDFSIQIHYS
;
A
#
# COMPACT_ATOMS: atom_id res chain seq x y z
N MET A 1 -19.59 -7.36 -5.49
CA MET A 1 -19.31 -8.74 -5.05
C MET A 1 -18.54 -8.68 -3.74
N GLY A 2 -19.19 -8.94 -2.59
CA GLY A 2 -18.54 -8.81 -1.28
C GLY A 2 -17.58 -9.97 -1.00
N ILE A 3 -16.47 -9.68 -0.29
CA ILE A 3 -15.57 -10.72 0.22
C ILE A 3 -16.34 -11.48 1.30
N LYS A 4 -16.67 -12.75 1.03
CA LYS A 4 -17.30 -13.63 2.00
C LYS A 4 -16.24 -14.10 2.99
N SER A 5 -16.53 -14.21 4.27
CA SER A 5 -15.71 -14.65 5.40
C SER A 5 -14.16 -14.45 5.29
N ASN A 6 -13.50 -14.03 6.34
CA ASN A 6 -12.06 -13.66 6.40
C ASN A 6 -11.65 -12.45 5.53
N GLY A 7 -12.60 -11.61 5.14
CA GLY A 7 -12.31 -10.41 4.34
C GLY A 7 -11.23 -9.52 4.97
N LEU A 8 -11.32 -9.26 6.26
CA LEU A 8 -10.41 -8.37 6.97
C LEU A 8 -8.92 -8.76 6.82
N SER A 9 -8.60 -10.05 6.69
CA SER A 9 -7.23 -10.51 6.50
C SER A 9 -6.56 -9.94 5.23
N TYR A 10 -7.34 -9.68 4.17
CA TYR A 10 -6.79 -9.07 2.94
C TYR A 10 -6.47 -7.59 3.11
N TRP A 11 -7.26 -6.85 3.90
CA TRP A 11 -6.99 -5.46 4.25
C TRP A 11 -5.74 -5.35 5.11
N ILE A 12 -5.62 -6.21 6.12
CA ILE A 12 -4.44 -6.29 7.00
C ILE A 12 -3.20 -6.63 6.18
N ALA A 13 -3.27 -7.66 5.33
CA ALA A 13 -2.17 -8.04 4.45
C ALA A 13 -1.76 -6.90 3.52
N CYS A 14 -2.73 -6.20 2.90
CA CYS A 14 -2.45 -5.07 2.02
C CYS A 14 -1.67 -3.96 2.73
N ILE A 15 -2.07 -3.58 3.95
CA ILE A 15 -1.36 -2.56 4.72
C ILE A 15 0.04 -3.03 5.10
N ARG A 16 0.19 -4.28 5.53
CA ARG A 16 1.48 -4.87 5.89
C ARG A 16 2.43 -4.89 4.70
N GLU A 17 2.01 -5.44 3.57
CA GLU A 17 2.82 -5.51 2.34
C GLU A 17 3.19 -4.10 1.85
N CYS A 18 2.24 -3.15 1.87
CA CYS A 18 2.52 -1.76 1.53
C CYS A 18 3.63 -1.18 2.40
N PHE A 19 3.59 -1.43 3.72
CA PHE A 19 4.63 -0.97 4.62
C PHE A 19 5.97 -1.68 4.39
N GLU A 20 5.97 -2.99 4.19
CA GLU A 20 7.18 -3.79 3.93
C GLU A 20 7.88 -3.30 2.65
N GLU A 21 7.15 -3.15 1.56
CA GLU A 21 7.70 -2.82 0.25
C GLU A 21 8.04 -1.32 0.10
N SER A 22 7.16 -0.43 0.56
CA SER A 22 7.29 1.02 0.30
C SER A 22 7.63 1.85 1.53
N GLY A 23 7.56 1.30 2.74
CA GLY A 23 7.72 2.04 3.99
C GLY A 23 6.52 2.90 4.37
N ILE A 24 5.44 2.89 3.57
CA ILE A 24 4.23 3.67 3.85
C ILE A 24 3.35 2.92 4.85
N LEU A 25 3.20 3.47 6.05
CA LEU A 25 2.42 2.89 7.13
C LEU A 25 1.03 3.53 7.21
N LEU A 26 -0.01 2.75 6.92
CA LEU A 26 -1.41 3.18 6.96
C LEU A 26 -2.03 2.80 8.30
N VAL A 27 -2.04 3.75 9.23
CA VAL A 27 -2.59 3.58 10.59
C VAL A 27 -3.49 4.75 10.97
N ASN A 28 -4.34 4.51 11.96
CA ASN A 28 -5.18 5.55 12.54
C ASN A 28 -4.52 6.15 13.79
N GLU A 29 -4.96 7.33 14.16
CA GLU A 29 -4.71 7.95 15.48
C GLU A 29 -5.15 6.98 16.59
N ILE A 30 -4.63 7.18 17.80
CA ILE A 30 -4.87 6.31 18.97
C ILE A 30 -6.37 6.12 19.25
N ASP A 31 -7.17 7.15 19.04
CA ASP A 31 -8.64 7.10 19.22
C ASP A 31 -9.38 6.43 18.05
N GLY A 32 -8.66 6.03 16.99
CA GLY A 32 -9.23 5.43 15.78
C GLY A 32 -10.06 6.37 14.90
N SER A 33 -10.15 7.65 15.25
CA SER A 33 -11.05 8.62 14.61
C SER A 33 -10.58 9.07 13.24
N LYS A 34 -9.26 9.12 13.02
CA LYS A 34 -8.66 9.65 11.78
C LYS A 34 -7.39 8.87 11.43
N GLN A 35 -7.11 8.83 10.13
CA GLN A 35 -5.83 8.34 9.65
C GLN A 35 -4.70 9.23 10.19
N LYS A 36 -3.68 8.58 10.75
CA LYS A 36 -2.48 9.26 11.22
C LYS A 36 -1.62 9.66 10.01
N THR A 37 -1.43 10.96 9.87
CA THR A 37 -0.78 11.55 8.69
C THR A 37 0.63 12.03 8.96
N THR A 38 0.98 12.22 10.23
CA THR A 38 2.30 12.66 10.65
C THR A 38 2.79 11.83 11.83
N PHE A 39 4.09 11.59 11.85
CA PHE A 39 4.74 10.83 12.91
C PHE A 39 5.75 11.71 13.64
N THR A 40 5.81 11.59 14.95
CA THR A 40 6.83 12.22 15.77
C THR A 40 8.20 11.60 15.50
N HIS A 41 9.28 12.28 15.87
CA HIS A 41 10.65 11.76 15.74
C HIS A 41 10.83 10.41 16.44
N ASN A 42 10.22 10.22 17.62
CA ASN A 42 10.29 8.96 18.35
C ASN A 42 9.54 7.84 17.64
N GLU A 43 8.34 8.12 17.09
CA GLU A 43 7.56 7.14 16.32
C GLU A 43 8.33 6.74 15.06
N LEU A 44 8.90 7.69 14.31
CA LEU A 44 9.72 7.40 13.12
C LEU A 44 10.94 6.53 13.45
N LYS A 45 11.60 6.80 14.58
CA LYS A 45 12.71 5.96 15.05
C LYS A 45 12.27 4.52 15.30
N ILE A 46 11.13 4.32 15.96
CA ILE A 46 10.57 3.01 16.24
C ILE A 46 10.14 2.31 14.94
N ILE A 47 9.46 3.02 14.04
CA ILE A 47 9.03 2.52 12.74
C ILE A 47 10.24 2.01 11.93
N ASN A 48 11.28 2.82 11.80
CA ASN A 48 12.48 2.46 11.06
C ASN A 48 13.20 1.23 11.66
N GLN A 49 13.32 1.16 12.98
CA GLN A 49 13.91 0.00 13.67
C GLN A 49 13.12 -1.29 13.43
N HIS A 50 11.79 -1.20 13.30
CA HIS A 50 10.96 -2.38 13.05
C HIS A 50 10.92 -2.74 11.56
N LYS A 51 11.09 -1.76 10.66
CA LYS A 51 11.21 -2.03 9.23
C LYS A 51 12.37 -2.97 8.92
N GLU A 52 13.52 -2.78 9.56
CA GLU A 52 14.67 -3.68 9.42
C GLU A 52 14.37 -5.11 9.91
N LYS A 53 13.52 -5.26 10.92
CA LYS A 53 13.12 -6.56 11.48
C LYS A 53 12.00 -7.27 10.72
N LEU A 54 11.25 -6.55 9.88
CA LEU A 54 10.13 -7.12 9.13
C LEU A 54 10.55 -8.23 8.18
N LEU A 55 11.79 -8.20 7.69
CA LEU A 55 12.39 -9.27 6.91
C LEU A 55 12.52 -10.58 7.71
N GLU A 56 12.41 -10.52 9.05
CA GLU A 56 12.51 -11.67 9.96
C GLU A 56 11.16 -12.34 10.26
N GLY A 57 10.00 -11.72 9.88
CA GLY A 57 8.68 -12.34 9.98
C GLY A 57 7.55 -11.47 10.54
N ASN A 58 6.32 -12.01 10.51
CA ASN A 58 5.07 -11.30 10.82
C ASN A 58 4.96 -10.77 12.26
N SER A 59 5.72 -11.30 13.22
CA SER A 59 5.68 -10.85 14.62
C SER A 59 6.13 -9.39 14.76
N ALA A 60 7.11 -8.97 13.96
CA ALA A 60 7.65 -7.62 14.03
C ALA A 60 6.63 -6.53 13.68
N PHE A 61 5.69 -6.83 12.77
CA PHE A 61 4.62 -5.89 12.41
C PHE A 61 3.62 -5.70 13.57
N ASN A 62 3.20 -6.79 14.21
CA ASN A 62 2.31 -6.71 15.37
C ASN A 62 2.98 -5.99 16.55
N GLU A 63 4.26 -6.30 16.82
CA GLU A 63 5.05 -5.63 17.85
C GLU A 63 5.17 -4.11 17.60
N LEU A 64 5.31 -3.69 16.34
CA LEU A 64 5.31 -2.28 15.98
C LEU A 64 3.99 -1.60 16.34
N LEU A 65 2.86 -2.20 15.95
CA LEU A 65 1.53 -1.66 16.23
C LEU A 65 1.24 -1.57 17.72
N ASP A 66 1.55 -2.63 18.47
CA ASP A 66 1.37 -2.68 19.92
C ASP A 66 2.23 -1.62 20.61
N LYS A 67 3.50 -1.49 20.23
CA LYS A 67 4.45 -0.56 20.85
C LYS A 67 4.07 0.91 20.63
N LEU A 68 3.50 1.22 19.49
CA LEU A 68 3.04 2.57 19.15
C LEU A 68 1.56 2.78 19.49
N ASN A 69 0.86 1.73 19.93
CA ASN A 69 -0.58 1.74 20.18
C ASN A 69 -1.39 2.25 18.98
N PHE A 70 -1.01 1.81 17.77
CA PHE A 70 -1.69 2.16 16.53
C PHE A 70 -2.70 1.09 16.15
N SER A 71 -3.79 1.53 15.50
CA SER A 71 -4.72 0.65 14.80
C SER A 71 -4.55 0.80 13.28
N LEU A 72 -4.77 -0.30 12.54
CA LEU A 72 -4.66 -0.27 11.08
C LEU A 72 -5.80 0.55 10.45
N ALA A 73 -5.46 1.42 9.50
CA ALA A 73 -6.42 2.27 8.78
C ALA A 73 -7.16 1.48 7.68
N THR A 74 -7.78 0.37 8.04
CA THR A 74 -8.52 -0.48 7.10
C THR A 74 -9.74 0.21 6.48
N ASN A 75 -10.29 1.22 7.16
CA ASN A 75 -11.36 2.08 6.70
C ASN A 75 -10.94 3.03 5.56
N GLU A 76 -9.65 3.28 5.40
CA GLU A 76 -9.09 4.14 4.35
C GLU A 76 -8.79 3.37 3.05
N LEU A 77 -8.95 2.05 3.05
CA LEU A 77 -8.73 1.23 1.87
C LEU A 77 -10.02 0.96 1.12
N ALA A 78 -10.04 1.27 -0.17
CA ALA A 78 -11.08 0.85 -1.09
C ALA A 78 -10.60 -0.33 -1.95
N TYR A 79 -11.34 -1.43 -1.93
CA TYR A 79 -11.11 -2.57 -2.82
C TYR A 79 -11.54 -2.22 -4.24
N ILE A 80 -10.63 -2.36 -5.22
CA ILE A 80 -10.89 -1.96 -6.60
C ILE A 80 -10.95 -3.11 -7.59
N SER A 81 -10.12 -4.15 -7.45
CA SER A 81 -10.12 -5.24 -8.41
C SER A 81 -9.53 -6.55 -7.85
N HIS A 82 -9.84 -7.65 -8.55
CA HIS A 82 -9.28 -8.97 -8.27
C HIS A 82 -8.80 -9.60 -9.58
N TRP A 83 -7.54 -9.91 -9.62
CA TRP A 83 -6.90 -10.53 -10.78
C TRP A 83 -6.46 -11.95 -10.45
N ILE A 84 -6.79 -12.88 -11.33
CA ILE A 84 -6.38 -14.29 -11.22
C ILE A 84 -5.59 -14.64 -12.46
N THR A 85 -4.35 -15.09 -12.27
CA THR A 85 -3.52 -15.53 -13.39
C THR A 85 -4.20 -16.63 -14.20
N PRO A 86 -4.19 -16.57 -15.53
CA PRO A 86 -4.80 -17.58 -16.39
C PRO A 86 -4.29 -18.99 -16.09
N LYS A 87 -5.12 -20.01 -16.38
CA LYS A 87 -4.79 -21.41 -16.09
C LYS A 87 -3.59 -21.95 -16.87
N ILE A 88 -3.26 -21.31 -18.00
CA ILE A 88 -2.12 -21.71 -18.85
C ILE A 88 -0.76 -21.40 -18.23
N GLU A 89 -0.71 -20.47 -17.26
CA GLU A 89 0.52 -20.08 -16.61
C GLU A 89 0.98 -21.11 -15.58
N LYS A 90 2.30 -21.36 -15.54
CA LYS A 90 2.93 -22.31 -14.61
C LYS A 90 2.78 -21.89 -13.15
N ARG A 91 2.83 -20.57 -12.88
CA ARG A 91 2.59 -19.99 -11.53
C ARG A 91 1.35 -19.13 -11.60
N ARG A 92 0.46 -19.35 -10.64
CA ARG A 92 -0.81 -18.64 -10.60
C ARG A 92 -0.95 -17.87 -9.29
N TYR A 93 -1.35 -16.63 -9.45
CA TYR A 93 -1.61 -15.71 -8.35
C TYR A 93 -3.08 -15.31 -8.33
N SER A 94 -3.56 -15.03 -7.14
CA SER A 94 -4.91 -14.50 -6.89
C SER A 94 -4.73 -13.18 -6.13
N THR A 95 -4.56 -12.09 -6.87
CA THR A 95 -4.14 -10.80 -6.34
C THR A 95 -5.32 -9.84 -6.24
N ARG A 96 -5.50 -9.26 -5.08
CA ARG A 96 -6.50 -8.21 -4.82
C ARG A 96 -5.81 -6.87 -4.76
N PHE A 97 -6.41 -5.90 -5.45
CA PHE A 97 -5.89 -4.54 -5.50
C PHE A 97 -6.78 -3.61 -4.67
N PHE A 98 -6.13 -2.75 -3.95
CA PHE A 98 -6.75 -1.73 -3.12
C PHE A 98 -6.17 -0.37 -3.49
N VAL A 99 -6.95 0.67 -3.25
CA VAL A 99 -6.48 2.04 -3.27
C VAL A 99 -6.67 2.63 -1.88
N ALA A 100 -5.69 3.39 -1.42
CA ALA A 100 -5.75 4.10 -0.16
C ALA A 100 -5.38 5.56 -0.36
N ARG A 101 -6.00 6.42 0.42
CA ARG A 101 -5.54 7.78 0.57
C ARG A 101 -4.35 7.78 1.53
N THR A 102 -3.28 8.45 1.17
CA THR A 102 -2.16 8.69 2.07
C THR A 102 -1.68 10.12 1.96
N THR A 103 -1.04 10.61 3.00
CA THR A 103 -0.33 11.88 2.98
C THR A 103 1.14 11.63 2.67
N HIS A 104 1.90 12.69 2.40
CA HIS A 104 3.30 12.65 2.04
C HIS A 104 4.15 11.93 3.09
N GLN A 105 4.20 10.61 3.00
CA GLN A 105 5.25 9.81 3.62
C GLN A 105 6.33 9.62 2.56
N GLU A 106 7.59 9.67 2.94
CA GLU A 106 8.66 9.29 2.03
C GLU A 106 8.56 7.79 1.77
N ALA A 107 8.27 7.43 0.52
CA ALA A 107 8.30 6.04 0.10
C ALA A 107 9.76 5.61 -0.01
N ILE A 108 10.17 4.70 0.87
CA ILE A 108 11.51 4.12 0.87
C ILE A 108 11.35 2.64 0.54
N HIS A 109 11.79 2.24 -0.67
CA HIS A 109 11.77 0.83 -1.07
C HIS A 109 12.74 0.00 -0.20
N ASP A 110 12.43 -1.27 -0.04
CA ASP A 110 13.20 -2.20 0.78
C ASP A 110 14.53 -2.65 0.15
N GLY A 111 14.72 -2.38 -1.15
CA GLY A 111 15.90 -2.78 -1.92
C GLY A 111 15.92 -4.25 -2.32
N SER A 112 14.92 -5.06 -1.93
CA SER A 112 14.84 -6.48 -2.26
C SER A 112 13.93 -6.73 -3.46
N GLU A 113 12.68 -6.29 -3.41
CA GLU A 113 11.70 -6.43 -4.50
C GLU A 113 11.55 -5.14 -5.31
N GLY A 114 11.67 -3.97 -4.65
CA GLY A 114 11.66 -2.65 -5.27
C GLY A 114 13.07 -2.10 -5.49
N VAL A 115 13.37 -1.67 -6.71
CA VAL A 115 14.67 -1.03 -7.05
C VAL A 115 14.58 0.49 -7.09
N GLU A 116 13.38 1.04 -7.27
CA GLU A 116 13.12 2.48 -7.35
C GLU A 116 11.68 2.78 -6.94
N SER A 117 11.47 3.87 -6.20
CA SER A 117 10.16 4.36 -5.79
C SER A 117 9.98 5.80 -6.23
N GLN A 118 8.83 6.11 -6.83
CA GLN A 118 8.49 7.48 -7.21
C GLN A 118 7.00 7.76 -7.07
N TRP A 119 6.67 8.99 -6.70
CA TRP A 119 5.31 9.49 -6.78
C TRP A 119 5.01 9.92 -8.21
N ILE A 120 4.02 9.32 -8.84
CA ILE A 120 3.68 9.60 -10.23
C ILE A 120 2.16 9.74 -10.41
N ASN A 121 1.77 10.67 -11.26
CA ASN A 121 0.37 10.78 -11.67
C ASN A 121 -0.01 9.57 -12.54
N PRO A 122 -1.18 8.92 -12.31
CA PRO A 122 -1.62 7.76 -13.08
C PRO A 122 -1.68 7.98 -14.59
N GLN A 123 -2.09 9.16 -15.06
CA GLN A 123 -2.14 9.48 -16.48
C GLN A 123 -0.72 9.58 -17.08
N ILE A 124 0.23 10.14 -16.32
CA ILE A 124 1.63 10.22 -16.74
C ILE A 124 2.24 8.81 -16.81
N ALA A 125 2.00 7.97 -15.80
CA ALA A 125 2.46 6.58 -15.80
C ALA A 125 1.94 5.81 -17.01
N LEU A 126 0.64 5.92 -17.34
CA LEU A 126 0.05 5.30 -18.52
C LEU A 126 0.65 5.84 -19.82
N SER A 127 0.91 7.13 -19.91
CA SER A 127 1.55 7.74 -21.10
C SER A 127 2.97 7.21 -21.30
N LEU A 128 3.76 7.08 -20.24
CA LEU A 128 5.10 6.50 -20.28
C LEU A 128 5.08 5.03 -20.68
N TYR A 129 4.08 4.26 -20.21
CA TYR A 129 3.87 2.88 -20.64
C TYR A 129 3.61 2.79 -22.15
N HIS A 130 2.69 3.60 -22.69
CA HIS A 130 2.37 3.60 -24.11
C HIS A 130 3.55 4.06 -24.99
N ALA A 131 4.43 4.89 -24.45
CA ALA A 131 5.67 5.30 -25.10
C ALA A 131 6.79 4.22 -25.03
N GLY A 132 6.56 3.11 -24.32
CA GLY A 132 7.55 2.03 -24.15
C GLY A 132 8.64 2.33 -23.11
N ASN A 133 8.51 3.42 -22.34
CA ASN A 133 9.52 3.88 -21.36
C ASN A 133 9.27 3.35 -19.96
N TYR A 134 8.10 2.76 -19.69
CA TYR A 134 7.72 2.31 -18.34
C TYR A 134 7.01 0.95 -18.43
N PRO A 135 7.74 -0.16 -18.27
CA PRO A 135 7.15 -1.49 -18.38
C PRO A 135 6.17 -1.76 -17.23
N MET A 136 4.96 -2.17 -17.56
CA MET A 136 3.93 -2.52 -16.58
C MET A 136 3.19 -3.79 -17.01
N ILE A 137 2.73 -4.57 -16.02
CA ILE A 137 1.87 -5.72 -16.26
C ILE A 137 0.40 -5.31 -16.41
N MET A 138 -0.40 -6.13 -17.09
CA MET A 138 -1.80 -5.83 -17.40
C MET A 138 -2.64 -5.43 -16.17
N PRO A 139 -2.56 -6.10 -15.00
CA PRO A 139 -3.29 -5.68 -13.81
C PRO A 139 -2.98 -4.25 -13.37
N THR A 140 -1.71 -3.86 -13.38
CA THR A 140 -1.28 -2.50 -13.02
C THR A 140 -1.87 -1.47 -13.97
N ILE A 141 -1.76 -1.71 -15.29
CA ILE A 141 -2.31 -0.82 -16.33
C ILE A 141 -3.80 -0.60 -16.11
N LYS A 142 -4.57 -1.69 -15.95
CA LYS A 142 -6.02 -1.61 -15.78
C LYS A 142 -6.44 -0.94 -14.47
N ASN A 143 -5.70 -1.11 -13.39
CA ASN A 143 -5.96 -0.41 -12.15
C ASN A 143 -5.64 1.09 -12.26
N LEU A 144 -4.55 1.46 -12.94
CA LEU A 144 -4.25 2.87 -13.21
C LEU A 144 -5.32 3.52 -14.11
N GLU A 145 -5.83 2.81 -15.13
CA GLU A 145 -6.95 3.27 -15.96
C GLU A 145 -8.21 3.53 -15.13
N LEU A 146 -8.49 2.72 -14.09
CA LEU A 146 -9.63 2.91 -13.20
C LEU A 146 -9.51 4.16 -12.32
N ILE A 147 -8.29 4.52 -11.91
CA ILE A 147 -8.08 5.61 -10.95
C ILE A 147 -7.58 6.91 -11.58
N LYS A 148 -7.22 6.92 -12.87
CA LYS A 148 -6.60 8.09 -13.54
C LYS A 148 -7.44 9.37 -13.51
N ASP A 149 -8.77 9.22 -13.46
CA ASP A 149 -9.71 10.35 -13.50
C ASP A 149 -10.16 10.81 -12.09
N PHE A 150 -9.68 10.14 -11.04
CA PHE A 150 -9.91 10.62 -9.67
C PHE A 150 -9.00 11.82 -9.41
N SER A 151 -9.58 13.01 -9.46
CA SER A 151 -8.89 14.22 -9.00
C SER A 151 -8.81 14.19 -7.47
N ILE A 152 -7.60 14.20 -6.93
CA ILE A 152 -7.37 14.43 -5.51
C ILE A 152 -7.63 15.92 -5.27
N GLN A 153 -8.78 16.26 -4.67
CA GLN A 153 -8.97 17.60 -4.13
C GLN A 153 -8.11 17.70 -2.86
N ILE A 154 -6.98 18.37 -2.99
CA ILE A 154 -6.20 18.77 -1.81
C ILE A 154 -6.90 19.97 -1.21
N HIS A 155 -7.61 19.78 -0.10
CA HIS A 155 -8.05 20.89 0.73
C HIS A 155 -6.83 21.40 1.50
N TYR A 156 -6.32 22.54 1.08
CA TYR A 156 -5.44 23.35 1.94
C TYR A 156 -6.34 24.04 2.97
N SER A 157 -6.24 23.65 4.22
CA SER A 157 -6.75 24.40 5.37
C SER A 157 -5.63 25.16 6.02
#